data_6070757f836854185c0f7af502e048db
#
_entry.id   6070757f836854185c0f7af502e048db
#
_cell.length_a   1.000
_cell.length_b   1.000
_cell.length_c   1.000
_cell.angle_alpha   90.00
_cell.angle_beta   90.00
_cell.angle_gamma   90.00
#
_symmetry.space_group_name_H-M   'P 1'
#
loop_
_entity.id
_entity.type
_entity.pdbx_description
1 polymer ?
#
loop_
_entity_poly.entity_id
_entity_poly.type
_entity_poly.pdbx_seq_one_letter_code
_entity_poly.pdbx_strand_id
1 'polypeptide(L)'
;MAKITLSKLRHSYMPAPQSPSDYALKEIDLDWSDGGAYALLGPSGCGKSTLLNIISGLLVPSEGQILFDGKDVTGLPPDQRNIAQVFQFPVIYDTMTVYDNLAFPLRNRGRDEDTVRDRVMAIAEMLEVTGMLGQKAAGLSPDNKQKISMGRGLVREDVNVVMFDEPLTVIDPHLKWKLRSKLKELHQRVQATMIYVTHDQTEALTFADQVVVMQDGEVVQIGTPVELFERPAHTFVGHFIGSPGMNILPCSLQSGTALFGDQAIALEGPIPGQPEGKTEVGIRPEFVSLANSGLPATVTKVSDVGRHTVVECSANGTRINAIVEGAGPEKGAAVHLDFRRDQTRLYVEGWLASTPETAAETVR
;
A
#
# COMPACT_ATOMS: atom_id res chain seq x y z
N MET A 1 -17.83 -7.13 -13.96
CA MET A 1 -16.94 -6.26 -13.18
C MET A 1 -16.12 -5.48 -14.18
N ALA A 2 -15.32 -4.53 -13.81
CA ALA A 2 -14.79 -3.61 -14.81
C ALA A 2 -13.29 -3.44 -14.72
N LYS A 3 -12.62 -3.37 -15.88
CA LYS A 3 -11.29 -2.74 -16.01
C LYS A 3 -11.44 -1.25 -15.69
N ILE A 4 -10.54 -0.71 -14.86
CA ILE A 4 -10.55 0.71 -14.49
C ILE A 4 -9.30 1.37 -15.11
N THR A 5 -9.51 2.41 -15.91
CA THR A 5 -8.44 3.21 -16.50
C THR A 5 -8.54 4.64 -16.00
N LEU A 6 -7.47 5.16 -15.44
CA LEU A 6 -7.29 6.57 -15.11
C LEU A 6 -6.38 7.17 -16.18
N SER A 7 -6.81 8.21 -16.87
CA SER A 7 -6.04 8.85 -17.92
C SER A 7 -5.80 10.32 -17.60
N LYS A 8 -4.54 10.70 -17.43
CA LYS A 8 -4.07 12.06 -17.12
C LYS A 8 -4.86 12.72 -16.01
N LEU A 9 -5.19 11.91 -15.00
CA LEU A 9 -6.04 12.33 -13.88
C LEU A 9 -5.30 13.30 -12.97
N ARG A 10 -5.87 14.47 -12.76
CA ARG A 10 -5.34 15.49 -11.82
C ARG A 10 -6.47 16.09 -11.00
N HIS A 11 -6.16 16.48 -9.77
CA HIS A 11 -7.14 17.17 -8.94
C HIS A 11 -6.52 18.19 -8.01
N SER A 12 -7.10 19.38 -8.02
CA SER A 12 -6.85 20.44 -7.04
C SER A 12 -8.17 20.87 -6.41
N TYR A 13 -8.15 21.08 -5.09
CA TYR A 13 -9.25 21.71 -4.37
C TYR A 13 -9.29 23.23 -4.57
N MET A 14 -8.23 23.80 -5.18
CA MET A 14 -8.16 25.22 -5.50
C MET A 14 -8.79 25.47 -6.88
N PRO A 15 -9.63 26.50 -7.04
CA PRO A 15 -10.27 26.80 -8.34
C PRO A 15 -9.29 27.15 -9.48
N ALA A 16 -8.10 27.68 -9.13
CA ALA A 16 -7.06 28.09 -10.09
C ALA A 16 -5.68 27.74 -9.54
N PRO A 17 -5.24 26.47 -9.65
CA PRO A 17 -3.93 26.06 -9.20
C PRO A 17 -2.83 26.77 -10.00
N GLN A 18 -1.80 27.28 -9.31
CA GLN A 18 -0.69 28.04 -9.89
C GLN A 18 0.60 27.22 -9.96
N SER A 19 0.71 26.18 -9.13
CA SER A 19 1.91 25.37 -8.99
C SER A 19 1.58 23.89 -8.82
N PRO A 20 2.52 22.97 -9.07
CA PRO A 20 2.32 21.54 -8.81
C PRO A 20 1.96 21.21 -7.34
N SER A 21 2.36 22.04 -6.40
CA SER A 21 2.03 21.87 -4.97
C SER A 21 0.56 22.15 -4.64
N ASP A 22 -0.18 22.81 -5.51
CA ASP A 22 -1.60 23.12 -5.34
C ASP A 22 -2.49 21.92 -5.69
N TYR A 23 -1.90 20.89 -6.26
CA TYR A 23 -2.62 19.67 -6.63
C TYR A 23 -2.55 18.62 -5.51
N ALA A 24 -3.72 18.19 -5.05
CA ALA A 24 -3.85 17.06 -4.15
C ALA A 24 -3.56 15.72 -4.86
N LEU A 25 -3.82 15.66 -6.17
CA LEU A 25 -3.37 14.60 -7.07
C LEU A 25 -2.71 15.27 -8.27
N LYS A 26 -1.44 14.97 -8.49
CA LYS A 26 -0.70 15.31 -9.69
C LYS A 26 -1.10 14.33 -10.82
N GLU A 27 -0.47 14.41 -11.98
CA GLU A 27 -0.87 13.58 -13.11
C GLU A 27 -0.71 12.09 -12.81
N ILE A 28 -1.83 11.36 -12.96
CA ILE A 28 -1.89 9.91 -12.75
C ILE A 28 -2.45 9.25 -14.01
N ASP A 29 -1.65 8.35 -14.59
CA ASP A 29 -2.06 7.38 -15.57
C ASP A 29 -1.96 5.99 -14.94
N LEU A 30 -3.05 5.21 -14.95
CA LEU A 30 -3.11 3.94 -14.25
C LEU A 30 -4.18 3.03 -14.87
N ASP A 31 -3.82 1.77 -15.08
CA ASP A 31 -4.72 0.72 -15.53
C ASP A 31 -4.84 -0.38 -14.47
N TRP A 32 -6.06 -0.68 -14.07
CA TRP A 32 -6.39 -1.84 -13.24
C TRP A 32 -7.22 -2.84 -14.01
N SER A 33 -6.73 -4.06 -14.13
CA SER A 33 -7.42 -5.15 -14.80
C SER A 33 -8.69 -5.56 -14.06
N ASP A 34 -9.68 -6.06 -14.79
CA ASP A 34 -10.87 -6.64 -14.19
C ASP A 34 -10.51 -7.81 -13.28
N GLY A 35 -11.19 -7.90 -12.14
CA GLY A 35 -11.04 -8.99 -11.17
C GLY A 35 -9.77 -8.96 -10.32
N GLY A 36 -8.93 -7.93 -10.41
CA GLY A 36 -7.70 -7.80 -9.61
C GLY A 36 -7.93 -7.24 -8.21
N ALA A 37 -7.04 -7.59 -7.28
CA ALA A 37 -6.95 -6.97 -5.96
C ALA A 37 -5.83 -5.93 -5.94
N TYR A 38 -6.17 -4.68 -5.70
CA TYR A 38 -5.26 -3.54 -5.71
C TYR A 38 -5.22 -2.87 -4.34
N ALA A 39 -4.04 -2.37 -3.93
CA ALA A 39 -3.95 -1.52 -2.75
C ALA A 39 -3.39 -0.15 -3.12
N LEU A 40 -3.96 0.90 -2.53
CA LEU A 40 -3.37 2.24 -2.50
C LEU A 40 -2.66 2.41 -1.15
N LEU A 41 -1.36 2.53 -1.19
CA LEU A 41 -0.50 2.60 -0.01
C LEU A 41 0.30 3.91 0.00
N GLY A 42 0.42 4.55 1.15
CA GLY A 42 1.22 5.77 1.31
C GLY A 42 0.91 6.49 2.61
N PRO A 43 1.69 7.50 2.98
CA PRO A 43 1.49 8.27 4.21
C PRO A 43 0.16 9.02 4.21
N SER A 44 -0.26 9.48 5.39
CA SER A 44 -1.45 10.32 5.50
C SER A 44 -1.29 11.61 4.69
N GLY A 45 -2.35 12.01 3.98
CA GLY A 45 -2.34 13.23 3.16
C GLY A 45 -1.75 13.10 1.75
N CYS A 46 -1.23 11.92 1.34
CA CYS A 46 -0.65 11.75 0.00
C CYS A 46 -1.68 11.63 -1.16
N GLY A 47 -2.98 11.80 -0.92
CA GLY A 47 -4.01 11.82 -1.97
C GLY A 47 -4.84 10.55 -2.13
N LYS A 48 -4.61 9.46 -1.34
CA LYS A 48 -5.33 8.17 -1.48
C LYS A 48 -6.85 8.31 -1.43
N SER A 49 -7.40 8.94 -0.38
CA SER A 49 -8.85 9.14 -0.23
C SER A 49 -9.40 10.09 -1.29
N THR A 50 -8.63 11.08 -1.75
CA THR A 50 -9.00 11.93 -2.88
C THR A 50 -9.16 11.09 -4.15
N LEU A 51 -8.19 10.23 -4.46
CA LEU A 51 -8.26 9.33 -5.60
C LEU A 51 -9.45 8.36 -5.49
N LEU A 52 -9.67 7.77 -4.32
CA LEU A 52 -10.81 6.89 -4.08
C LEU A 52 -12.15 7.61 -4.29
N ASN A 53 -12.29 8.84 -3.77
CA ASN A 53 -13.50 9.65 -3.95
C ASN A 53 -13.74 10.03 -5.41
N ILE A 54 -12.69 10.22 -6.18
CA ILE A 54 -12.79 10.48 -7.62
C ILE A 54 -13.25 9.21 -8.36
N ILE A 55 -12.67 8.04 -8.06
CA ILE A 55 -13.08 6.76 -8.66
C ILE A 55 -14.51 6.42 -8.30
N SER A 56 -14.95 6.71 -7.07
CA SER A 56 -16.32 6.47 -6.63
C SER A 56 -17.35 7.42 -7.23
N GLY A 57 -16.93 8.58 -7.74
CA GLY A 57 -17.83 9.63 -8.24
C GLY A 57 -18.37 10.56 -7.14
N LEU A 58 -17.83 10.48 -5.93
CA LEU A 58 -18.08 11.46 -4.86
C LEU A 58 -17.38 12.79 -5.14
N LEU A 59 -16.33 12.77 -5.93
CA LEU A 59 -15.55 13.93 -6.34
C LEU A 59 -15.31 13.87 -7.85
N VAL A 60 -15.51 15.00 -8.53
CA VAL A 60 -15.16 15.14 -9.95
C VAL A 60 -13.72 15.62 -10.04
N PRO A 61 -12.84 14.97 -10.84
CA PRO A 61 -11.47 15.42 -11.00
C PRO A 61 -11.41 16.79 -11.69
N SER A 62 -10.33 17.54 -11.45
CA SER A 62 -10.12 18.81 -12.14
C SER A 62 -9.74 18.63 -13.62
N GLU A 63 -9.01 17.55 -13.91
CA GLU A 63 -8.52 17.21 -15.25
C GLU A 63 -8.48 15.69 -15.43
N GLY A 64 -8.46 15.22 -16.68
CA GLY A 64 -8.36 13.81 -17.03
C GLY A 64 -9.68 13.06 -17.01
N GLN A 65 -9.60 11.74 -17.16
CA GLN A 65 -10.76 10.88 -17.34
C GLN A 65 -10.65 9.59 -16.54
N ILE A 66 -11.82 9.04 -16.19
CA ILE A 66 -11.96 7.71 -15.58
C ILE A 66 -12.83 6.87 -16.49
N LEU A 67 -12.30 5.72 -16.89
CA LEU A 67 -13.02 4.79 -17.75
C LEU A 67 -13.27 3.47 -16.99
N PHE A 68 -14.50 2.95 -17.08
CA PHE A 68 -14.86 1.60 -16.66
C PHE A 68 -15.16 0.79 -17.92
N ASP A 69 -14.36 -0.23 -18.22
CA ASP A 69 -14.42 -1.01 -19.48
C ASP A 69 -14.40 -0.13 -20.72
N GLY A 70 -13.57 0.92 -20.72
CA GLY A 70 -13.47 1.89 -21.80
C GLY A 70 -14.62 2.92 -21.87
N LYS A 71 -15.64 2.82 -21.03
CA LYS A 71 -16.73 3.78 -20.93
C LYS A 71 -16.36 4.92 -19.98
N ASP A 72 -16.44 6.14 -20.43
CA ASP A 72 -16.21 7.32 -19.59
C ASP A 72 -17.30 7.46 -18.51
N VAL A 73 -16.84 7.44 -17.26
CA VAL A 73 -17.67 7.59 -16.07
C VAL A 73 -17.31 8.85 -15.26
N THR A 74 -16.43 9.71 -15.77
CA THR A 74 -15.85 10.85 -15.06
C THR A 74 -16.89 11.76 -14.43
N GLY A 75 -17.94 12.11 -15.17
CA GLY A 75 -19.04 12.96 -14.70
C GLY A 75 -20.20 12.22 -14.04
N LEU A 76 -20.16 10.88 -13.95
CA LEU A 76 -21.27 10.09 -13.41
C LEU A 76 -21.22 10.07 -11.87
N PRO A 77 -22.37 10.22 -11.18
CA PRO A 77 -22.47 10.07 -9.74
C PRO A 77 -22.31 8.60 -9.32
N PRO A 78 -22.08 8.32 -8.00
CA PRO A 78 -21.78 6.96 -7.50
C PRO A 78 -22.86 5.91 -7.83
N ASP A 79 -24.13 6.28 -7.79
CA ASP A 79 -25.27 5.38 -8.08
C ASP A 79 -25.26 4.87 -9.53
N GLN A 80 -24.74 5.66 -10.47
CA GLN A 80 -24.62 5.29 -11.88
C GLN A 80 -23.31 4.56 -12.22
N ARG A 81 -22.32 4.58 -11.33
CA ARG A 81 -21.06 3.82 -11.49
C ARG A 81 -21.17 2.37 -11.04
N ASN A 82 -22.24 2.00 -10.38
CA ASN A 82 -22.49 0.67 -9.83
C ASN A 82 -21.32 0.13 -8.98
N ILE A 83 -20.93 0.90 -7.97
CA ILE A 83 -19.84 0.60 -7.05
C ILE A 83 -20.34 0.19 -5.67
N ALA A 84 -19.49 -0.44 -4.86
CA ALA A 84 -19.66 -0.58 -3.43
C ALA A 84 -18.47 0.07 -2.73
N GLN A 85 -18.73 0.95 -1.75
CA GLN A 85 -17.69 1.59 -0.95
C GLN A 85 -17.90 1.32 0.53
N VAL A 86 -16.83 0.88 1.19
CA VAL A 86 -16.73 0.69 2.63
C VAL A 86 -15.86 1.82 3.17
N PHE A 87 -16.42 2.62 4.05
CA PHE A 87 -15.75 3.78 4.62
C PHE A 87 -14.95 3.42 5.88
N GLN A 88 -14.02 4.26 6.25
CA GLN A 88 -13.20 4.14 7.46
C GLN A 88 -14.05 4.04 8.73
N PHE A 89 -15.12 4.82 8.81
CA PHE A 89 -16.09 4.73 9.90
C PHE A 89 -17.32 3.94 9.45
N PRO A 90 -17.91 3.12 10.36
CA PRO A 90 -19.04 2.26 10.01
C PRO A 90 -20.25 3.07 9.54
N VAL A 91 -20.73 2.78 8.33
CA VAL A 91 -21.97 3.34 7.79
C VAL A 91 -23.07 2.28 7.86
N ILE A 92 -23.90 2.36 8.89
CA ILE A 92 -24.98 1.40 9.18
C ILE A 92 -26.26 2.11 9.63
N TYR A 93 -27.36 1.39 9.63
CA TYR A 93 -28.64 1.86 10.17
C TYR A 93 -28.81 1.29 11.59
N ASP A 94 -28.62 2.12 12.60
CA ASP A 94 -28.69 1.74 14.01
C ASP A 94 -30.06 1.17 14.44
N THR A 95 -31.13 1.61 13.79
CA THR A 95 -32.50 1.16 14.06
C THR A 95 -32.85 -0.21 13.49
N MET A 96 -32.06 -0.68 12.51
CA MET A 96 -32.24 -1.97 11.85
C MET A 96 -31.49 -3.08 12.59
N THR A 97 -31.92 -4.32 12.38
CA THR A 97 -31.16 -5.50 12.81
C THR A 97 -29.90 -5.65 11.99
N VAL A 98 -28.96 -6.50 12.44
CA VAL A 98 -27.78 -6.87 11.67
C VAL A 98 -28.20 -7.49 10.33
N TYR A 99 -29.19 -8.41 10.36
CA TYR A 99 -29.75 -9.03 9.15
C TYR A 99 -30.28 -7.97 8.17
N ASP A 100 -31.11 -7.05 8.65
CA ASP A 100 -31.72 -6.03 7.78
C ASP A 100 -30.67 -5.06 7.21
N ASN A 101 -29.63 -4.72 7.98
CA ASN A 101 -28.51 -3.94 7.49
C ASN A 101 -27.80 -4.63 6.31
N LEU A 102 -27.54 -5.94 6.42
CA LEU A 102 -26.91 -6.73 5.35
C LEU A 102 -27.87 -6.95 4.16
N ALA A 103 -29.15 -7.14 4.40
CA ALA A 103 -30.18 -7.35 3.38
C ALA A 103 -30.51 -6.08 2.58
N PHE A 104 -30.37 -4.91 3.21
CA PHE A 104 -30.82 -3.62 2.67
C PHE A 104 -30.32 -3.33 1.24
N PRO A 105 -29.02 -3.49 0.89
CA PRO A 105 -28.54 -3.22 -0.46
C PRO A 105 -29.16 -4.10 -1.53
N LEU A 106 -29.51 -5.34 -1.21
CA LEU A 106 -30.15 -6.30 -2.13
C LEU A 106 -31.63 -6.02 -2.28
N ARG A 107 -32.33 -5.77 -1.17
CA ARG A 107 -33.78 -5.41 -1.19
C ARG A 107 -34.03 -4.13 -1.98
N ASN A 108 -33.17 -3.11 -1.83
CA ASN A 108 -33.28 -1.88 -2.63
C ASN A 108 -33.11 -2.09 -4.14
N ARG A 109 -32.53 -3.23 -4.54
CA ARG A 109 -32.41 -3.65 -5.95
C ARG A 109 -33.46 -4.62 -6.40
N GLY A 110 -34.49 -4.87 -5.57
CA GLY A 110 -35.60 -5.75 -5.88
C GLY A 110 -35.21 -7.24 -6.00
N ARG A 111 -34.12 -7.67 -5.33
CA ARG A 111 -33.75 -9.08 -5.27
C ARG A 111 -34.80 -9.85 -4.47
N ASP A 112 -35.11 -11.08 -4.86
CA ASP A 112 -36.00 -11.96 -4.13
C ASP A 112 -35.46 -12.32 -2.75
N GLU A 113 -36.35 -12.61 -1.79
CA GLU A 113 -35.97 -12.85 -0.39
C GLU A 113 -35.16 -14.15 -0.19
N ASP A 114 -35.27 -15.14 -1.07
CA ASP A 114 -34.45 -16.35 -0.99
C ASP A 114 -33.00 -16.04 -1.35
N THR A 115 -32.76 -15.31 -2.44
CA THR A 115 -31.45 -14.79 -2.82
C THR A 115 -30.88 -13.88 -1.73
N VAL A 116 -31.70 -12.98 -1.16
CA VAL A 116 -31.29 -12.10 -0.06
C VAL A 116 -30.83 -12.92 1.15
N ARG A 117 -31.60 -13.92 1.56
CA ARG A 117 -31.30 -14.76 2.71
C ARG A 117 -29.96 -15.49 2.51
N ASP A 118 -29.80 -16.15 1.36
CA ASP A 118 -28.61 -16.95 1.09
C ASP A 118 -27.34 -16.08 1.08
N ARG A 119 -27.39 -14.91 0.45
CA ARG A 119 -26.28 -13.96 0.44
C ARG A 119 -25.97 -13.38 1.82
N VAL A 120 -27.01 -12.98 2.57
CA VAL A 120 -26.82 -12.46 3.93
C VAL A 120 -26.19 -13.50 4.83
N MET A 121 -26.63 -14.77 4.76
CA MET A 121 -26.06 -15.85 5.56
C MET A 121 -24.59 -16.10 5.20
N ALA A 122 -24.24 -16.15 3.92
CA ALA A 122 -22.86 -16.36 3.46
C ALA A 122 -21.93 -15.22 3.95
N ILE A 123 -22.36 -13.96 3.85
CA ILE A 123 -21.59 -12.82 4.32
C ILE A 123 -21.52 -12.76 5.86
N ALA A 124 -22.61 -13.08 6.55
CA ALA A 124 -22.65 -13.13 8.01
C ALA A 124 -21.72 -14.21 8.58
N GLU A 125 -21.65 -15.37 7.96
CA GLU A 125 -20.70 -16.44 8.32
C GLU A 125 -19.26 -16.01 8.09
N MET A 126 -18.97 -15.44 6.92
CA MET A 126 -17.62 -14.92 6.60
C MET A 126 -17.13 -13.89 7.61
N LEU A 127 -18.01 -12.96 8.02
CA LEU A 127 -17.68 -11.88 8.97
C LEU A 127 -17.82 -12.30 10.43
N GLU A 128 -18.26 -13.53 10.71
CA GLU A 128 -18.51 -14.05 12.06
C GLU A 128 -19.53 -13.22 12.85
N VAL A 129 -20.62 -12.84 12.20
CA VAL A 129 -21.72 -12.08 12.80
C VAL A 129 -23.05 -12.85 12.81
N THR A 130 -23.05 -14.14 12.48
CA THR A 130 -24.25 -14.99 12.41
C THR A 130 -25.04 -14.99 13.73
N GLY A 131 -24.34 -15.08 14.88
CA GLY A 131 -24.98 -15.13 16.22
C GLY A 131 -25.66 -13.82 16.63
N MET A 132 -25.49 -12.73 15.88
CA MET A 132 -26.08 -11.43 16.18
C MET A 132 -27.05 -10.92 15.12
N LEU A 133 -27.42 -11.73 14.12
CA LEU A 133 -28.28 -11.31 13.01
C LEU A 133 -29.61 -10.68 13.46
N GLY A 134 -30.21 -11.19 14.54
CA GLY A 134 -31.45 -10.64 15.10
C GLY A 134 -31.29 -9.42 16.01
N GLN A 135 -30.07 -9.02 16.34
CA GLN A 135 -29.80 -7.89 17.23
C GLN A 135 -29.87 -6.56 16.46
N LYS A 136 -30.33 -5.49 17.12
CA LYS A 136 -30.25 -4.13 16.57
C LYS A 136 -28.81 -3.63 16.55
N ALA A 137 -28.42 -2.94 15.49
CA ALA A 137 -27.05 -2.45 15.31
C ALA A 137 -26.65 -1.35 16.34
N ALA A 138 -27.60 -0.63 16.91
CA ALA A 138 -27.34 0.45 17.86
C ALA A 138 -26.50 0.03 19.09
N GLY A 139 -26.71 -1.18 19.61
CA GLY A 139 -26.03 -1.70 20.82
C GLY A 139 -24.70 -2.41 20.59
N LEU A 140 -24.22 -2.49 19.35
CA LEU A 140 -23.02 -3.25 19.00
C LEU A 140 -21.74 -2.45 19.21
N SER A 141 -20.62 -3.16 19.44
CA SER A 141 -19.29 -2.57 19.50
C SER A 141 -18.88 -1.95 18.16
N PRO A 142 -17.96 -0.95 18.14
CA PRO A 142 -17.45 -0.35 16.91
C PRO A 142 -16.91 -1.38 15.92
N ASP A 143 -16.21 -2.41 16.40
CA ASP A 143 -15.71 -3.54 15.63
C ASP A 143 -16.83 -4.28 14.89
N ASN A 144 -17.90 -4.67 15.60
CA ASN A 144 -19.03 -5.33 14.97
C ASN A 144 -19.79 -4.41 14.01
N LYS A 145 -19.92 -3.13 14.33
CA LYS A 145 -20.49 -2.14 13.41
C LYS A 145 -19.68 -2.05 12.11
N GLN A 146 -18.34 -2.08 12.19
CA GLN A 146 -17.48 -2.06 11.01
C GLN A 146 -17.62 -3.33 10.18
N LYS A 147 -17.70 -4.51 10.81
CA LYS A 147 -17.99 -5.77 10.11
C LYS A 147 -19.30 -5.71 9.33
N ILE A 148 -20.35 -5.15 9.93
CA ILE A 148 -21.64 -4.98 9.26
C ILE A 148 -21.52 -3.99 8.09
N SER A 149 -20.83 -2.86 8.28
CA SER A 149 -20.57 -1.89 7.21
C SER A 149 -19.83 -2.54 6.02
N MET A 150 -18.82 -3.38 6.30
CA MET A 150 -18.13 -4.18 5.28
C MET A 150 -19.09 -5.15 4.58
N GLY A 151 -19.92 -5.87 5.36
CA GLY A 151 -20.90 -6.81 4.83
C GLY A 151 -21.90 -6.17 3.90
N ARG A 152 -22.33 -4.94 4.17
CA ARG A 152 -23.23 -4.17 3.28
C ARG A 152 -22.61 -3.88 1.91
N GLY A 153 -21.29 -3.68 1.85
CA GLY A 153 -20.56 -3.54 0.59
C GLY A 153 -20.42 -4.88 -0.14
N LEU A 154 -20.07 -5.94 0.60
CA LEU A 154 -19.71 -7.25 0.06
C LEU A 154 -20.91 -8.14 -0.29
N VAL A 155 -22.11 -7.84 0.21
CA VAL A 155 -23.32 -8.63 -0.07
C VAL A 155 -23.72 -8.58 -1.56
N ARG A 156 -23.32 -7.52 -2.27
CA ARG A 156 -23.58 -7.31 -3.69
C ARG A 156 -22.54 -8.02 -4.55
N GLU A 157 -23.01 -8.77 -5.56
CA GLU A 157 -22.17 -9.45 -6.56
C GLU A 157 -22.12 -8.71 -7.91
N ASP A 158 -23.05 -7.79 -8.11
CA ASP A 158 -23.27 -7.08 -9.38
C ASP A 158 -22.53 -5.74 -9.48
N VAL A 159 -21.47 -5.55 -8.68
CA VAL A 159 -20.71 -4.29 -8.65
C VAL A 159 -19.56 -4.29 -9.64
N ASN A 160 -19.24 -3.13 -10.21
CA ASN A 160 -18.06 -2.94 -11.04
C ASN A 160 -16.77 -2.99 -10.21
N VAL A 161 -16.79 -2.43 -9.01
CA VAL A 161 -15.66 -2.39 -8.09
C VAL A 161 -16.13 -2.32 -6.64
N VAL A 162 -15.40 -3.00 -5.75
CA VAL A 162 -15.54 -2.85 -4.30
C VAL A 162 -14.35 -2.05 -3.78
N MET A 163 -14.62 -0.96 -3.08
CA MET A 163 -13.59 -0.07 -2.54
C MET A 163 -13.64 -0.05 -1.03
N PHE A 164 -12.46 -0.11 -0.40
CA PHE A 164 -12.29 -0.07 1.04
C PHE A 164 -11.40 1.13 1.40
N ASP A 165 -11.94 2.07 2.17
CA ASP A 165 -11.19 3.22 2.68
C ASP A 165 -10.80 2.96 4.14
N GLU A 166 -9.57 2.50 4.37
CA GLU A 166 -9.02 2.14 5.68
C GLU A 166 -9.97 1.28 6.56
N PRO A 167 -10.54 0.18 6.03
CA PRO A 167 -11.68 -0.51 6.65
C PRO A 167 -11.36 -1.20 7.97
N LEU A 168 -10.08 -1.43 8.28
CA LEU A 168 -9.65 -2.14 9.49
C LEU A 168 -9.13 -1.21 10.59
N THR A 169 -9.17 0.12 10.41
CA THR A 169 -8.61 1.08 11.37
C THR A 169 -9.24 0.96 12.77
N VAL A 170 -10.54 0.73 12.83
CA VAL A 170 -11.29 0.58 14.11
C VAL A 170 -11.37 -0.85 14.63
N ILE A 171 -10.79 -1.82 13.91
CA ILE A 171 -10.82 -3.24 14.26
C ILE A 171 -9.69 -3.57 15.24
N ASP A 172 -9.99 -4.46 16.20
CA ASP A 172 -8.99 -4.99 17.13
C ASP A 172 -7.80 -5.61 16.36
N PRO A 173 -6.54 -5.29 16.73
CA PRO A 173 -5.36 -5.81 16.06
C PRO A 173 -5.33 -7.34 15.91
N HIS A 174 -5.81 -8.08 16.92
CA HIS A 174 -5.88 -9.54 16.87
C HIS A 174 -6.85 -10.09 15.81
N LEU A 175 -7.85 -9.28 15.41
CA LEU A 175 -8.84 -9.66 14.39
C LEU A 175 -8.47 -9.17 12.99
N LYS A 176 -7.60 -8.15 12.87
CA LYS A 176 -7.23 -7.56 11.58
C LYS A 176 -6.72 -8.61 10.59
N TRP A 177 -5.77 -9.46 11.01
CA TRP A 177 -5.19 -10.47 10.13
C TRP A 177 -6.25 -11.48 9.65
N LYS A 178 -7.17 -11.89 10.53
CA LYS A 178 -8.23 -12.85 10.22
C LYS A 178 -9.21 -12.28 9.20
N LEU A 179 -9.66 -11.05 9.42
CA LEU A 179 -10.57 -10.37 8.48
C LEU A 179 -9.92 -10.14 7.12
N ARG A 180 -8.65 -9.73 7.11
CA ARG A 180 -7.90 -9.55 5.86
C ARG A 180 -7.76 -10.86 5.08
N SER A 181 -7.42 -11.97 5.75
CA SER A 181 -7.37 -13.29 5.11
C SER A 181 -8.72 -13.68 4.52
N LYS A 182 -9.81 -13.44 5.24
CA LYS A 182 -11.17 -13.71 4.76
C LYS A 182 -11.58 -12.81 3.59
N LEU A 183 -11.16 -11.55 3.59
CA LEU A 183 -11.36 -10.65 2.43
C LEU A 183 -10.61 -11.16 1.20
N LYS A 184 -9.38 -11.64 1.36
CA LYS A 184 -8.61 -12.22 0.26
C LYS A 184 -9.24 -13.52 -0.26
N GLU A 185 -9.71 -14.40 0.62
CA GLU A 185 -10.47 -15.60 0.23
C GLU A 185 -11.75 -15.23 -0.53
N LEU A 186 -12.49 -14.22 -0.05
CA LEU A 186 -13.68 -13.74 -0.75
C LEU A 186 -13.33 -13.20 -2.15
N HIS A 187 -12.29 -12.38 -2.25
CA HIS A 187 -11.80 -11.86 -3.53
C HIS A 187 -11.53 -13.00 -4.52
N GLN A 188 -10.82 -14.05 -4.08
CA GLN A 188 -10.51 -15.21 -4.92
C GLN A 188 -11.77 -15.97 -5.39
N ARG A 189 -12.86 -15.98 -4.60
CA ARG A 189 -14.13 -16.62 -4.97
C ARG A 189 -14.98 -15.77 -5.91
N VAL A 190 -15.06 -14.48 -5.66
CA VAL A 190 -15.96 -13.55 -6.36
C VAL A 190 -15.28 -12.93 -7.58
N GLN A 191 -13.95 -12.89 -7.61
CA GLN A 191 -13.11 -12.26 -8.66
C GLN A 191 -13.56 -10.83 -8.99
N ALA A 192 -14.02 -10.09 -7.97
CA ALA A 192 -14.39 -8.70 -8.10
C ALA A 192 -13.16 -7.81 -8.12
N THR A 193 -13.13 -6.79 -8.95
CA THR A 193 -12.12 -5.73 -8.83
C THR A 193 -12.24 -5.09 -7.45
N MET A 194 -11.18 -5.15 -6.66
CA MET A 194 -11.14 -4.62 -5.30
C MET A 194 -10.01 -3.61 -5.15
N ILE A 195 -10.34 -2.45 -4.59
CA ILE A 195 -9.37 -1.39 -4.26
C ILE A 195 -9.34 -1.21 -2.75
N TYR A 196 -8.20 -1.42 -2.13
CA TYR A 196 -7.99 -1.33 -0.69
C TYR A 196 -7.06 -0.16 -0.37
N VAL A 197 -7.58 0.87 0.27
CA VAL A 197 -6.81 2.03 0.72
C VAL A 197 -6.37 1.81 2.16
N THR A 198 -5.08 1.96 2.43
CA THR A 198 -4.51 1.86 3.77
C THR A 198 -3.19 2.63 3.88
N HIS A 199 -2.80 2.96 5.10
CA HIS A 199 -1.46 3.42 5.45
C HIS A 199 -0.61 2.30 6.09
N ASP A 200 -1.21 1.13 6.36
CA ASP A 200 -0.52 -0.04 6.91
C ASP A 200 0.04 -0.91 5.78
N GLN A 201 1.38 -0.96 5.69
CA GLN A 201 2.06 -1.77 4.68
C GLN A 201 1.72 -3.26 4.77
N THR A 202 1.51 -3.79 5.99
CA THR A 202 1.17 -5.21 6.17
C THR A 202 -0.20 -5.52 5.58
N GLU A 203 -1.15 -4.60 5.72
CA GLU A 203 -2.48 -4.74 5.12
C GLU A 203 -2.37 -4.75 3.58
N ALA A 204 -1.68 -3.77 3.00
CA ALA A 204 -1.52 -3.66 1.55
C ALA A 204 -0.80 -4.88 0.95
N LEU A 205 0.38 -5.21 1.48
CA LEU A 205 1.25 -6.26 0.93
C LEU A 205 0.69 -7.69 1.08
N THR A 206 -0.24 -7.91 2.02
CA THR A 206 -0.84 -9.25 2.21
C THR A 206 -2.19 -9.42 1.52
N PHE A 207 -2.88 -8.32 1.21
CA PHE A 207 -4.16 -8.35 0.52
C PHE A 207 -4.00 -8.30 -1.00
N ALA A 208 -3.24 -7.34 -1.52
CA ALA A 208 -3.23 -6.97 -2.93
C ALA A 208 -2.35 -7.87 -3.80
N ASP A 209 -2.74 -8.01 -5.07
CA ASP A 209 -1.93 -8.58 -6.13
C ASP A 209 -0.92 -7.53 -6.65
N GLN A 210 -1.37 -6.26 -6.71
CA GLN A 210 -0.53 -5.10 -7.01
C GLN A 210 -0.79 -3.96 -6.03
N VAL A 211 0.27 -3.28 -5.63
CA VAL A 211 0.21 -2.14 -4.72
C VAL A 211 0.69 -0.89 -5.46
N VAL A 212 -0.12 0.16 -5.39
CA VAL A 212 0.20 1.51 -5.89
C VAL A 212 0.72 2.31 -4.70
N VAL A 213 2.00 2.62 -4.71
CA VAL A 213 2.63 3.43 -3.66
C VAL A 213 2.55 4.90 -4.05
N MET A 214 1.93 5.70 -3.19
CA MET A 214 1.71 7.13 -3.42
C MET A 214 2.49 7.99 -2.42
N GLN A 215 3.04 9.10 -2.92
CA GLN A 215 3.66 10.15 -2.13
C GLN A 215 3.34 11.52 -2.74
N ASP A 216 2.96 12.50 -1.92
CA ASP A 216 2.76 13.91 -2.32
C ASP A 216 1.91 14.11 -3.59
N GLY A 217 0.82 13.33 -3.70
CA GLY A 217 -0.12 13.36 -4.82
C GLY A 217 0.34 12.64 -6.09
N GLU A 218 1.46 11.93 -6.04
CA GLU A 218 2.03 11.18 -7.17
C GLU A 218 2.00 9.67 -6.90
N VAL A 219 1.95 8.89 -7.96
CA VAL A 219 2.26 7.46 -7.94
C VAL A 219 3.76 7.29 -8.10
N VAL A 220 4.43 6.78 -7.06
CA VAL A 220 5.89 6.61 -7.06
C VAL A 220 6.30 5.26 -7.66
N GLN A 221 5.55 4.21 -7.33
CA GLN A 221 5.79 2.88 -7.88
C GLN A 221 4.51 2.05 -7.84
N ILE A 222 4.34 1.21 -8.86
CA ILE A 222 3.32 0.16 -8.91
C ILE A 222 4.06 -1.17 -9.04
N GLY A 223 3.63 -2.17 -8.30
CA GLY A 223 4.24 -3.49 -8.38
C GLY A 223 3.60 -4.50 -7.44
N THR A 224 3.99 -5.74 -7.61
CA THR A 224 3.68 -6.80 -6.66
C THR A 224 4.37 -6.55 -5.30
N PRO A 225 3.89 -7.13 -4.21
CA PRO A 225 4.56 -7.03 -2.91
C PRO A 225 6.06 -7.40 -2.95
N VAL A 226 6.42 -8.40 -3.75
CA VAL A 226 7.81 -8.85 -3.91
C VAL A 226 8.65 -7.79 -4.64
N GLU A 227 8.17 -7.26 -5.76
CA GLU A 227 8.87 -6.21 -6.53
C GLU A 227 9.11 -4.96 -5.69
N LEU A 228 8.12 -4.50 -4.94
CA LEU A 228 8.24 -3.33 -4.07
C LEU A 228 9.26 -3.55 -2.93
N PHE A 229 9.37 -4.78 -2.44
CA PHE A 229 10.33 -5.12 -1.40
C PHE A 229 11.73 -5.30 -1.99
N GLU A 230 11.89 -6.11 -3.03
CA GLU A 230 13.19 -6.48 -3.57
C GLU A 230 13.81 -5.40 -4.47
N ARG A 231 12.99 -4.67 -5.23
CA ARG A 231 13.45 -3.65 -6.21
C ARG A 231 12.68 -2.33 -6.08
N PRO A 232 12.82 -1.63 -4.95
CA PRO A 232 12.20 -0.32 -4.80
C PRO A 232 12.75 0.64 -5.86
N ALA A 233 11.86 1.24 -6.66
CA ALA A 233 12.22 2.19 -7.70
C ALA A 233 12.64 3.55 -7.13
N HIS A 234 12.25 3.85 -5.89
CA HIS A 234 12.58 5.10 -5.22
C HIS A 234 13.00 4.84 -3.76
N THR A 235 13.91 5.65 -3.23
CA THR A 235 14.37 5.54 -1.83
C THR A 235 13.21 5.64 -0.84
N PHE A 236 12.21 6.45 -1.15
CA PHE A 236 10.98 6.52 -0.36
C PHE A 236 10.29 5.15 -0.25
N VAL A 237 10.10 4.43 -1.37
CA VAL A 237 9.46 3.10 -1.37
C VAL A 237 10.29 2.11 -0.55
N GLY A 238 11.62 2.11 -0.75
CA GLY A 238 12.52 1.26 0.01
C GLY A 238 12.47 1.51 1.52
N HIS A 239 12.39 2.79 1.94
CA HIS A 239 12.28 3.18 3.34
C HIS A 239 10.89 2.92 3.91
N PHE A 240 9.83 3.18 3.14
CA PHE A 240 8.44 3.07 3.57
C PHE A 240 7.98 1.62 3.68
N ILE A 241 8.49 0.73 2.82
CA ILE A 241 8.20 -0.71 2.83
C ILE A 241 9.31 -1.46 3.53
N GLY A 242 8.97 -2.11 4.64
CA GLY A 242 9.88 -2.85 5.52
C GLY A 242 9.89 -2.30 6.94
N SER A 243 10.25 -3.13 7.90
CA SER A 243 10.36 -2.74 9.31
C SER A 243 11.52 -3.49 9.98
N PRO A 244 12.70 -2.86 10.10
CA PRO A 244 13.04 -1.49 9.67
C PRO A 244 12.99 -1.28 8.15
N GLY A 245 12.85 -0.01 7.71
CA GLY A 245 12.95 0.35 6.30
C GLY A 245 14.37 0.20 5.75
N MET A 246 14.51 0.30 4.44
CA MET A 246 15.80 0.26 3.73
C MET A 246 16.76 1.32 4.28
N ASN A 247 18.02 0.93 4.52
CA ASN A 247 19.11 1.86 4.82
C ASN A 247 19.42 2.69 3.56
N ILE A 248 19.54 3.99 3.73
CA ILE A 248 19.89 4.95 2.67
C ILE A 248 21.15 5.68 3.11
N LEU A 249 22.22 5.48 2.36
CA LEU A 249 23.56 5.96 2.68
C LEU A 249 23.96 7.01 1.63
N PRO A 250 24.24 8.27 1.99
CA PRO A 250 24.77 9.24 1.04
C PRO A 250 26.12 8.75 0.52
N CYS A 251 26.33 8.79 -0.78
CA CYS A 251 27.58 8.36 -1.38
C CYS A 251 28.12 9.36 -2.40
N SER A 252 29.43 9.30 -2.65
CA SER A 252 30.07 9.95 -3.79
C SER A 252 30.50 8.91 -4.82
N LEU A 253 30.59 9.32 -6.08
CA LEU A 253 31.01 8.44 -7.15
C LEU A 253 32.42 8.86 -7.63
N GLN A 254 33.36 7.92 -7.58
CA GLN A 254 34.72 8.13 -8.05
C GLN A 254 35.18 6.95 -8.90
N SER A 255 35.58 7.24 -10.13
CA SER A 255 36.10 6.22 -11.07
C SER A 255 35.20 4.96 -11.20
N GLY A 256 33.87 5.13 -11.21
CA GLY A 256 32.93 4.00 -11.31
C GLY A 256 32.72 3.22 -10.00
N THR A 257 33.11 3.78 -8.86
CA THR A 257 32.95 3.18 -7.53
C THR A 257 32.09 4.10 -6.65
N ALA A 258 31.12 3.55 -5.93
CA ALA A 258 30.37 4.27 -4.89
C ALA A 258 31.18 4.29 -3.59
N LEU A 259 31.38 5.46 -3.02
CA LEU A 259 32.12 5.68 -1.78
C LEU A 259 31.18 6.23 -0.70
N PHE A 260 31.13 5.57 0.44
CA PHE A 260 30.51 6.09 1.66
C PHE A 260 31.61 6.55 2.63
N GLY A 261 31.85 7.86 2.71
CA GLY A 261 33.09 8.38 3.25
C GLY A 261 34.29 7.90 2.40
N ASP A 262 35.24 7.24 3.04
CA ASP A 262 36.44 6.66 2.36
C ASP A 262 36.27 5.17 2.03
N GLN A 263 35.11 4.58 2.30
CA GLN A 263 34.88 3.15 2.10
C GLN A 263 34.15 2.88 0.79
N ALA A 264 34.72 1.99 -0.03
CA ALA A 264 34.08 1.54 -1.27
C ALA A 264 32.90 0.61 -0.95
N ILE A 265 31.77 0.86 -1.58
CA ILE A 265 30.56 0.02 -1.49
C ILE A 265 30.39 -0.73 -2.81
N ALA A 266 30.33 -2.06 -2.73
CA ALA A 266 30.08 -2.90 -3.90
C ALA A 266 28.60 -2.86 -4.27
N LEU A 267 28.28 -2.53 -5.52
CA LEU A 267 26.91 -2.42 -6.05
C LEU A 267 26.52 -3.67 -6.86
N GLU A 268 25.19 -3.90 -7.01
CA GLU A 268 24.61 -4.99 -7.82
C GLU A 268 25.09 -4.93 -9.29
N GLY A 269 25.19 -3.75 -9.85
CA GLY A 269 25.54 -3.53 -11.25
C GLY A 269 26.53 -2.37 -11.47
N PRO A 270 26.92 -2.13 -12.73
CA PRO A 270 27.75 -0.99 -13.08
C PRO A 270 27.00 0.32 -12.85
N ILE A 271 27.75 1.37 -12.51
CA ILE A 271 27.19 2.72 -12.39
C ILE A 271 26.90 3.24 -13.79
N PRO A 272 25.64 3.65 -14.09
CA PRO A 272 25.29 4.17 -15.41
C PRO A 272 25.86 5.59 -15.60
N GLY A 273 26.89 5.72 -16.42
CA GLY A 273 27.50 7.01 -16.78
C GLY A 273 28.13 7.77 -15.59
N GLN A 274 28.02 9.08 -15.63
CA GLN A 274 28.33 9.98 -14.48
C GLN A 274 27.02 10.70 -14.12
N PRO A 275 26.23 10.12 -13.19
CA PRO A 275 24.97 10.75 -12.80
C PRO A 275 25.23 12.07 -12.09
N GLU A 276 24.51 13.11 -12.48
CA GLU A 276 24.49 14.41 -11.83
C GLU A 276 23.43 14.41 -10.70
N GLY A 277 23.71 15.10 -9.61
CA GLY A 277 22.79 15.24 -8.48
C GLY A 277 23.18 14.42 -7.25
N LYS A 278 22.23 14.31 -6.30
CA LYS A 278 22.42 13.59 -5.04
C LYS A 278 22.46 12.09 -5.30
N THR A 279 23.56 11.44 -4.92
CA THR A 279 23.72 10.00 -5.02
C THR A 279 23.63 9.30 -3.67
N GLU A 280 22.92 8.19 -3.61
CA GLU A 280 22.68 7.41 -2.40
C GLU A 280 22.78 5.91 -2.72
N VAL A 281 23.26 5.13 -1.74
CA VAL A 281 23.21 3.68 -1.77
C VAL A 281 22.08 3.19 -0.90
N GLY A 282 21.23 2.33 -1.44
CA GLY A 282 20.14 1.67 -0.73
C GLY A 282 20.45 0.20 -0.49
N ILE A 283 20.25 -0.24 0.76
CA ILE A 283 20.33 -1.66 1.14
C ILE A 283 19.37 -1.97 2.28
N ARG A 284 18.66 -3.09 2.18
CA ARG A 284 17.74 -3.51 3.26
C ARG A 284 18.50 -4.08 4.45
N PRO A 285 17.99 -3.90 5.68
CA PRO A 285 18.61 -4.44 6.90
C PRO A 285 18.85 -5.94 6.88
N GLU A 286 18.02 -6.69 6.17
CA GLU A 286 18.13 -8.15 6.00
C GLU A 286 19.38 -8.58 5.21
N PHE A 287 19.95 -7.65 4.45
CA PHE A 287 21.12 -7.89 3.60
C PHE A 287 22.38 -7.20 4.12
N VAL A 288 22.32 -6.67 5.34
CA VAL A 288 23.47 -6.16 6.10
C VAL A 288 23.88 -7.19 7.14
N SER A 289 25.10 -7.66 7.07
CA SER A 289 25.65 -8.62 8.05
C SER A 289 26.74 -8.00 8.91
N LEU A 290 26.91 -8.54 10.12
CA LEU A 290 28.06 -8.24 10.98
C LEU A 290 29.20 -9.15 10.56
N ALA A 291 30.39 -8.59 10.26
CA ALA A 291 31.54 -9.28 9.70
C ALA A 291 32.84 -8.92 10.43
N ASN A 292 33.90 -9.61 10.08
CA ASN A 292 35.25 -9.31 10.62
C ASN A 292 35.96 -8.18 9.85
N SER A 293 35.43 -7.83 8.66
CA SER A 293 35.95 -6.75 7.81
C SER A 293 34.81 -6.11 7.06
N GLY A 294 34.97 -4.90 6.53
CA GLY A 294 33.94 -4.13 5.84
C GLY A 294 33.87 -2.72 6.38
N LEU A 295 32.66 -2.12 6.36
CA LEU A 295 32.42 -0.77 6.86
C LEU A 295 32.53 -0.73 8.40
N PRO A 296 33.50 0.01 8.98
CA PRO A 296 33.59 0.17 10.44
C PRO A 296 32.36 0.90 10.99
N ALA A 297 31.79 0.38 12.05
CA ALA A 297 30.62 0.97 12.69
C ALA A 297 30.63 0.72 14.21
N THR A 298 29.84 1.50 14.94
CA THR A 298 29.62 1.33 16.37
C THR A 298 28.16 1.02 16.64
N VAL A 299 27.89 0.00 17.43
CA VAL A 299 26.53 -0.38 17.82
C VAL A 299 25.91 0.67 18.72
N THR A 300 24.80 1.26 18.30
CA THR A 300 24.10 2.30 19.07
C THR A 300 22.90 1.74 19.84
N LYS A 301 22.23 0.73 19.27
CA LYS A 301 21.07 0.09 19.89
C LYS A 301 20.92 -1.36 19.42
N VAL A 302 20.44 -2.21 20.33
CA VAL A 302 20.09 -3.60 20.04
C VAL A 302 18.67 -3.85 20.52
N SER A 303 17.84 -4.41 19.65
CA SER A 303 16.43 -4.66 19.92
C SER A 303 16.08 -6.10 19.52
N ASP A 304 15.86 -6.95 20.50
CA ASP A 304 15.33 -8.30 20.28
C ASP A 304 13.82 -8.19 20.04
N VAL A 305 13.35 -8.69 18.90
CA VAL A 305 11.93 -8.73 18.55
C VAL A 305 11.35 -10.15 18.58
N GLY A 306 12.06 -11.07 19.22
CA GLY A 306 11.67 -12.45 19.46
C GLY A 306 12.06 -13.42 18.35
N ARG A 307 11.86 -13.05 17.08
CA ARG A 307 12.26 -13.89 15.91
C ARG A 307 13.63 -13.54 15.35
N HIS A 308 14.11 -12.34 15.58
CA HIS A 308 15.42 -11.82 15.17
C HIS A 308 15.80 -10.62 16.03
N THR A 309 17.04 -10.20 15.94
CA THR A 309 17.53 -9.01 16.61
C THR A 309 17.84 -7.92 15.59
N VAL A 310 17.28 -6.72 15.81
CA VAL A 310 17.62 -5.52 15.05
C VAL A 310 18.79 -4.82 15.73
N VAL A 311 19.91 -4.71 15.01
CA VAL A 311 21.13 -4.02 15.47
C VAL A 311 21.22 -2.69 14.73
N GLU A 312 21.10 -1.60 15.47
CA GLU A 312 21.32 -0.25 14.95
C GLU A 312 22.78 0.13 15.15
N CYS A 313 23.45 0.47 14.07
CA CYS A 313 24.84 0.90 14.07
C CYS A 313 24.97 2.35 13.57
N SER A 314 26.04 3.03 13.96
CA SER A 314 26.44 4.32 13.42
C SER A 314 27.76 4.18 12.68
N ALA A 315 27.80 4.61 11.42
CA ALA A 315 29.01 4.73 10.61
C ALA A 315 29.02 6.09 9.91
N ASN A 316 30.11 6.84 10.01
CA ASN A 316 30.21 8.20 9.44
C ASN A 316 29.02 9.12 9.76
N GLY A 317 28.46 9.01 10.98
CA GLY A 317 27.29 9.79 11.41
C GLY A 317 25.94 9.31 10.83
N THR A 318 25.93 8.31 9.98
CA THR A 318 24.71 7.71 9.39
C THR A 318 24.30 6.48 10.19
N ARG A 319 22.98 6.35 10.41
CA ARG A 319 22.37 5.18 11.05
C ARG A 319 22.20 4.07 10.02
N ILE A 320 22.63 2.86 10.38
CA ILE A 320 22.52 1.64 9.58
C ILE A 320 21.92 0.55 10.44
N ASN A 321 20.85 -0.05 9.99
CA ASN A 321 20.21 -1.19 10.65
C ASN A 321 20.68 -2.49 9.99
N ALA A 322 20.93 -3.51 10.81
CA ALA A 322 21.16 -4.87 10.39
C ALA A 322 20.19 -5.81 11.12
N ILE A 323 19.72 -6.84 10.46
CA ILE A 323 18.93 -7.91 11.06
C ILE A 323 19.84 -9.12 11.25
N VAL A 324 19.97 -9.58 12.49
CA VAL A 324 20.80 -10.73 12.84
C VAL A 324 19.97 -11.81 13.53
N GLU A 325 20.38 -13.07 13.33
CA GLU A 325 19.80 -14.21 14.06
C GLU A 325 20.43 -14.32 15.45
N GLY A 326 19.63 -14.58 16.45
CA GLY A 326 20.08 -14.74 17.85
C GLY A 326 20.42 -13.42 18.54
N ALA A 327 21.28 -13.51 19.56
CA ALA A 327 21.67 -12.34 20.35
C ALA A 327 22.61 -11.43 19.56
N GLY A 328 22.29 -10.14 19.52
CA GLY A 328 23.16 -9.13 18.93
C GLY A 328 24.37 -8.77 19.80
N PRO A 329 25.32 -8.00 19.26
CA PRO A 329 26.47 -7.49 20.04
C PRO A 329 26.01 -6.49 21.09
N GLU A 330 26.89 -6.24 22.09
CA GLU A 330 26.58 -5.25 23.11
C GLU A 330 26.56 -3.81 22.53
N LYS A 331 25.74 -2.95 23.14
CA LYS A 331 25.75 -1.51 22.81
C LYS A 331 27.14 -0.91 23.08
N GLY A 332 27.66 -0.15 22.11
CA GLY A 332 29.00 0.46 22.14
C GLY A 332 30.08 -0.43 21.53
N ALA A 333 29.76 -1.67 21.15
CA ALA A 333 30.72 -2.55 20.47
C ALA A 333 31.12 -2.00 19.10
N ALA A 334 32.42 -2.09 18.78
CA ALA A 334 32.92 -1.85 17.44
C ALA A 334 32.66 -3.09 16.58
N VAL A 335 32.06 -2.88 15.42
CA VAL A 335 31.72 -3.94 14.47
C VAL A 335 32.11 -3.52 13.05
N HIS A 336 32.13 -4.46 12.13
CA HIS A 336 32.19 -4.17 10.71
C HIS A 336 30.89 -4.63 10.05
N LEU A 337 30.38 -3.83 9.12
CA LEU A 337 29.19 -4.13 8.34
C LEU A 337 29.60 -4.56 6.94
N ASP A 338 29.08 -5.69 6.51
CA ASP A 338 29.22 -6.17 5.13
C ASP A 338 27.88 -6.09 4.41
N PHE A 339 27.90 -5.58 3.19
CA PHE A 339 26.71 -5.33 2.37
C PHE A 339 26.64 -6.36 1.25
N ARG A 340 25.58 -7.12 1.21
CA ARG A 340 25.35 -8.10 0.15
C ARG A 340 25.24 -7.39 -1.20
N ARG A 341 26.22 -7.60 -2.07
CA ARG A 341 26.43 -6.88 -3.32
C ARG A 341 25.20 -6.90 -4.23
N ASP A 342 24.59 -8.06 -4.45
CA ASP A 342 23.40 -8.27 -5.31
C ASP A 342 22.11 -7.60 -4.79
N GLN A 343 22.16 -7.03 -3.59
CA GLN A 343 21.05 -6.32 -2.94
C GLN A 343 21.39 -4.85 -2.63
N THR A 344 22.56 -4.39 -3.08
CA THR A 344 23.04 -3.03 -2.83
C THR A 344 22.90 -2.21 -4.11
N ARG A 345 22.06 -1.19 -4.10
CA ARG A 345 21.65 -0.42 -5.28
C ARG A 345 21.99 1.06 -5.17
N LEU A 346 22.30 1.67 -6.31
CA LEU A 346 22.53 3.11 -6.43
C LEU A 346 21.21 3.84 -6.73
N TYR A 347 21.01 4.95 -6.07
CA TYR A 347 19.91 5.89 -6.31
C TYR A 347 20.47 7.27 -6.65
N VAL A 348 19.82 7.96 -7.59
CA VAL A 348 20.13 9.32 -8.01
C VAL A 348 18.87 10.16 -7.85
N GLU A 349 18.94 11.25 -7.09
CA GLU A 349 17.77 12.07 -6.75
C GLU A 349 16.60 11.23 -6.20
N GLY A 350 16.93 10.17 -5.45
CA GLY A 350 15.98 9.23 -4.87
C GLY A 350 15.52 8.11 -5.81
N TRP A 351 15.75 8.19 -7.12
CA TRP A 351 15.34 7.17 -8.08
C TRP A 351 16.44 6.13 -8.31
N LEU A 352 16.03 4.88 -8.48
CA LEU A 352 16.93 3.77 -8.79
C LEU A 352 17.70 4.06 -10.07
N ALA A 353 19.03 4.08 -9.98
CA ALA A 353 19.89 4.25 -11.14
C ALA A 353 19.82 2.99 -12.01
N SER A 354 19.12 3.09 -13.14
CA SER A 354 18.98 2.00 -14.11
C SER A 354 19.95 2.20 -15.27
N THR A 355 20.48 1.09 -15.81
CA THR A 355 21.10 1.12 -17.15
C THR A 355 20.01 1.33 -18.20
N PRO A 356 20.33 1.91 -19.39
CA PRO A 356 19.34 2.18 -20.45
C PRO A 356 18.47 0.97 -20.84
N GLU A 357 18.94 -0.26 -20.62
CA GLU A 357 18.19 -1.49 -20.91
C GLU A 357 17.07 -1.77 -19.91
N THR A 358 17.21 -1.34 -18.65
CA THR A 358 16.20 -1.55 -17.59
C THR A 358 15.17 -0.43 -17.49
N ALA A 359 15.47 0.76 -18.04
CA ALA A 359 14.55 1.90 -18.04
C ALA A 359 13.29 1.68 -18.91
N ALA A 360 13.36 0.78 -19.90
CA ALA A 360 12.24 0.48 -20.80
C ALA A 360 11.17 -0.42 -20.17
N GLU A 361 11.47 -1.13 -19.05
CA GLU A 361 10.52 -2.03 -18.36
C GLU A 361 9.80 -1.35 -17.19
N THR A 362 10.29 -0.21 -16.69
CA THR A 362 9.76 0.45 -15.48
C THR A 362 8.66 1.47 -15.79
N VAL A 363 8.38 1.76 -17.07
CA VAL A 363 7.36 2.73 -17.55
C VAL A 363 6.31 2.01 -18.42
N ARG A 364 5.77 0.91 -17.94
CA ARG A 364 4.57 0.31 -18.55
C ARG A 364 3.59 -0.15 -17.51
#